data_bd66e41494b6dd49c424620e5b93e938
#
_entry.id   bd66e41494b6dd49c424620e5b93e938
#
_cell.length_a   1.000
_cell.length_b   1.000
_cell.length_c   1.000
_cell.angle_alpha   90.00
_cell.angle_beta   90.00
_cell.angle_gamma   90.00
#
_symmetry.space_group_name_H-M   'P 1'
#
loop_
_entity.id
_entity.type
_entity.pdbx_description
1 polymer ?
#
loop_
_entity_poly.entity_id
_entity_poly.type
_entity_poly.pdbx_seq_one_letter_code
_entity_poly.pdbx_strand_id
1 'polypeptide(L)'
;MGGGIRTVDPEMFAEIRAAYDNAMAAGKYVYADGRKHYATTNAGEYWAEGVQWWFFSNYGECFAGHVKVETPEEFAAYDPTLHELIGRVFTTHRIPMDVFHGKRIRPVECGAGG
;
A
#
# COMPACT_ATOMS: atom_id res chain seq x y z
N MET A 1 -18.61 -3.60 8.18
CA MET A 1 -17.72 -2.75 8.47
C MET A 1 -16.36 -3.14 8.21
N GLY A 2 -15.66 -2.48 7.49
CA GLY A 2 -14.34 -2.78 7.11
C GLY A 2 -13.42 -2.68 8.29
N GLY A 3 -12.77 -3.74 8.63
CA GLY A 3 -11.98 -3.78 9.82
C GLY A 3 -10.90 -2.74 9.89
N GLY A 4 -10.09 -2.63 8.88
CA GLY A 4 -8.96 -1.74 8.94
C GLY A 4 -9.34 -0.29 9.01
N ILE A 5 -10.37 0.05 8.31
CA ILE A 5 -10.82 1.43 8.21
C ILE A 5 -11.44 1.92 9.49
N ARG A 6 -11.94 1.00 10.28
CA ARG A 6 -12.64 1.40 11.49
C ARG A 6 -11.75 2.05 12.51
N THR A 7 -10.45 1.87 12.38
CA THR A 7 -9.55 2.42 13.38
C THR A 7 -9.19 3.87 13.09
N VAL A 8 -9.67 4.44 12.01
CA VAL A 8 -9.35 5.82 11.68
C VAL A 8 -10.58 6.68 11.81
N ASP A 9 -10.40 7.94 12.12
CA ASP A 9 -11.52 8.83 12.28
C ASP A 9 -12.00 9.33 10.92
N PRO A 10 -13.15 10.01 10.87
CA PRO A 10 -13.71 10.45 9.60
C PRO A 10 -12.80 11.37 8.79
N GLU A 11 -12.02 12.19 9.46
CA GLU A 11 -11.12 13.08 8.76
C GLU A 11 -10.01 12.30 8.10
N MET A 12 -9.48 11.33 8.81
CA MET A 12 -8.44 10.48 8.26
C MET A 12 -8.98 9.68 7.09
N PHE A 13 -10.22 9.19 7.21
CA PHE A 13 -10.81 8.45 6.12
C PHE A 13 -10.95 9.32 4.88
N ALA A 14 -11.31 10.59 5.06
CA ALA A 14 -11.40 11.50 3.92
C ALA A 14 -10.04 11.70 3.26
N GLU A 15 -8.97 11.75 4.06
CA GLU A 15 -7.63 11.86 3.50
C GLU A 15 -7.24 10.60 2.75
N ILE A 16 -7.60 9.44 3.29
CA ILE A 16 -7.32 8.18 2.61
C ILE A 16 -8.07 8.14 1.28
N ARG A 17 -9.30 8.58 1.29
CA ARG A 17 -10.09 8.59 0.07
C ARG A 17 -9.50 9.51 -0.97
N ALA A 18 -9.04 10.68 -0.54
CA ALA A 18 -8.41 11.61 -1.46
C ALA A 18 -7.11 11.04 -2.02
N ALA A 19 -6.34 10.38 -1.16
CA ALA A 19 -5.11 9.75 -1.61
C ALA A 19 -5.40 8.65 -2.62
N TYR A 20 -6.45 7.88 -2.37
CA TYR A 20 -6.87 6.83 -3.29
C TYR A 20 -7.25 7.43 -4.65
N ASP A 21 -8.07 8.47 -4.63
CA ASP A 21 -8.51 9.08 -5.87
C ASP A 21 -7.33 9.64 -6.66
N ASN A 22 -6.38 10.25 -5.97
CA ASN A 22 -5.20 10.79 -6.62
C ASN A 22 -4.32 9.68 -7.18
N ALA A 23 -4.17 8.60 -6.44
CA ALA A 23 -3.37 7.48 -6.90
C ALA A 23 -3.99 6.85 -8.15
N MET A 24 -5.31 6.74 -8.17
CA MET A 24 -5.98 6.17 -9.32
C MET A 24 -5.82 7.09 -10.53
N ALA A 25 -5.93 8.38 -10.31
CA ALA A 25 -5.75 9.33 -11.39
C ALA A 25 -4.34 9.32 -11.94
N ALA A 26 -3.37 9.00 -11.09
CA ALA A 26 -1.97 8.94 -11.50
C ALA A 26 -1.61 7.59 -12.13
N GLY A 27 -2.54 6.65 -12.15
CA GLY A 27 -2.27 5.34 -12.74
C GLY A 27 -1.44 4.43 -11.86
N LYS A 28 -1.46 4.63 -10.57
CA LYS A 28 -0.69 3.77 -9.69
C LYS A 28 -1.37 2.42 -9.51
N TYR A 29 -0.57 1.45 -9.12
CA TYR A 29 -1.03 0.09 -8.83
C TYR A 29 -1.62 -0.60 -10.06
N VAL A 30 -1.07 -0.27 -11.21
CA VAL A 30 -1.46 -0.89 -12.46
C VAL A 30 -0.22 -1.56 -13.03
N TYR A 31 -0.38 -2.80 -13.46
CA TYR A 31 0.73 -3.56 -14.02
C TYR A 31 1.02 -3.10 -15.45
N ALA A 32 2.19 -3.48 -15.94
CA ALA A 32 2.61 -3.04 -17.27
C ALA A 32 1.65 -3.51 -18.36
N ASP A 33 0.95 -4.62 -18.13
CA ASP A 33 0.02 -5.13 -19.12
C ASP A 33 -1.38 -4.53 -18.98
N GLY A 34 -1.55 -3.59 -18.06
CA GLY A 34 -2.83 -2.92 -17.88
C GLY A 34 -3.71 -3.51 -16.81
N ARG A 35 -3.33 -4.67 -16.27
CA ARG A 35 -4.12 -5.23 -15.18
C ARG A 35 -3.98 -4.35 -13.95
N LYS A 36 -4.95 -4.41 -13.08
CA LYS A 36 -4.95 -3.57 -11.88
C LYS A 36 -4.75 -4.40 -10.64
N HIS A 37 -3.98 -3.87 -9.72
CA HIS A 37 -3.75 -4.52 -8.45
C HIS A 37 -5.00 -4.38 -7.58
N TYR A 38 -5.13 -5.24 -6.61
CA TYR A 38 -6.28 -5.26 -5.73
C TYR A 38 -6.46 -3.92 -4.99
N ALA A 39 -5.36 -3.18 -4.79
CA ALA A 39 -5.43 -1.89 -4.14
C ALA A 39 -6.29 -0.88 -4.89
N THR A 40 -6.56 -1.12 -6.16
CA THR A 40 -7.41 -0.22 -6.95
C THR A 40 -8.89 -0.47 -6.75
N THR A 41 -9.26 -1.50 -5.99
CA THR A 41 -10.65 -1.89 -5.84
C THR A 41 -11.49 -0.81 -5.18
N ASN A 42 -11.00 -0.28 -4.08
CA ASN A 42 -11.66 0.82 -3.38
C ASN A 42 -10.70 1.36 -2.33
N ALA A 43 -11.11 2.43 -1.67
CA ALA A 43 -10.22 3.09 -0.71
C ALA A 43 -9.87 2.18 0.45
N GLY A 44 -10.79 1.30 0.86
CA GLY A 44 -10.52 0.38 1.96
C GLY A 44 -9.45 -0.62 1.62
N GLU A 45 -9.50 -1.17 0.40
CA GLU A 45 -8.49 -2.13 -0.02
C GLU A 45 -7.15 -1.43 -0.26
N TYR A 46 -7.19 -0.20 -0.78
CA TYR A 46 -6.00 0.61 -0.96
C TYR A 46 -5.29 0.78 0.39
N TRP A 47 -6.03 1.11 1.42
CA TRP A 47 -5.47 1.26 2.77
C TRP A 47 -4.90 -0.06 3.27
N ALA A 48 -5.69 -1.14 3.13
CA ALA A 48 -5.29 -2.44 3.66
C ALA A 48 -4.01 -2.95 2.99
N GLU A 49 -3.90 -2.78 1.69
CA GLU A 49 -2.70 -3.23 0.99
C GLU A 49 -1.50 -2.40 1.42
N GLY A 50 -1.70 -1.10 1.61
CA GLY A 50 -0.63 -0.23 2.06
C GLY A 50 -0.12 -0.61 3.45
N VAL A 51 -1.03 -0.96 4.33
CA VAL A 51 -0.64 -1.38 5.67
C VAL A 51 0.24 -2.61 5.60
N GLN A 52 -0.06 -3.53 4.71
CA GLN A 52 0.76 -4.72 4.58
C GLN A 52 2.15 -4.38 4.06
N TRP A 53 2.27 -3.42 3.15
CA TRP A 53 3.60 -3.00 2.70
C TRP A 53 4.34 -2.25 3.80
N TRP A 54 3.63 -1.49 4.61
CA TRP A 54 4.23 -0.79 5.74
C TRP A 54 4.93 -1.78 6.67
N PHE A 55 4.31 -2.94 6.90
CA PHE A 55 4.86 -3.95 7.78
C PHE A 55 5.65 -5.03 7.05
N PHE A 56 5.95 -4.80 5.77
CA PHE A 56 6.73 -5.73 4.98
C PHE A 56 6.09 -7.11 4.96
N SER A 57 4.78 -7.15 4.86
CA SER A 57 4.06 -8.41 4.84
C SER A 57 3.21 -8.57 3.60
N ASN A 58 3.44 -7.75 2.59
CA ASN A 58 2.73 -7.86 1.34
C ASN A 58 3.64 -8.49 0.30
N TYR A 59 3.02 -8.99 -0.76
CA TYR A 59 3.80 -9.53 -1.86
C TYR A 59 4.49 -8.41 -2.62
N GLY A 60 5.64 -8.70 -3.17
CA GLY A 60 6.29 -7.74 -4.05
C GLY A 60 5.55 -7.68 -5.37
N GLU A 61 5.48 -6.49 -5.94
CA GLU A 61 4.78 -6.27 -7.20
C GLU A 61 5.62 -5.44 -8.14
N CYS A 62 5.43 -5.66 -9.43
CA CYS A 62 6.08 -4.85 -10.46
C CYS A 62 5.00 -4.09 -11.20
N PHE A 63 4.96 -2.80 -10.99
CA PHE A 63 3.94 -1.96 -11.63
C PHE A 63 4.48 -1.33 -12.90
N ALA A 64 3.60 -0.69 -13.64
CA ALA A 64 3.97 -0.09 -14.92
C ALA A 64 5.17 0.82 -14.75
N GLY A 65 6.07 0.80 -15.72
CA GLY A 65 7.28 1.58 -15.63
C GLY A 65 8.41 0.87 -14.93
N HIS A 66 8.26 -0.43 -14.73
CA HIS A 66 9.27 -1.25 -14.06
C HIS A 66 9.51 -0.79 -12.63
N VAL A 67 8.44 -0.41 -11.96
CA VAL A 67 8.54 0.06 -10.58
C VAL A 67 8.26 -1.10 -9.65
N LYS A 68 9.25 -1.42 -8.84
CA LYS A 68 9.10 -2.51 -7.89
C LYS A 68 8.63 -1.97 -6.54
N VAL A 69 7.63 -2.59 -5.97
CA VAL A 69 7.15 -2.23 -4.64
C VAL A 69 7.11 -3.51 -3.82
N GLU A 70 8.08 -3.66 -2.96
CA GLU A 70 8.17 -4.85 -2.12
C GLU A 70 8.48 -4.48 -0.69
N THR A 71 9.50 -3.65 -0.48
CA THR A 71 9.90 -3.26 0.86
C THR A 71 9.16 -2.02 1.30
N PRO A 72 9.12 -1.74 2.61
CA PRO A 72 8.51 -0.50 3.06
C PRO A 72 9.14 0.74 2.44
N GLU A 73 10.45 0.70 2.20
CA GLU A 73 11.13 1.83 1.59
C GLU A 73 10.68 2.03 0.15
N GLU A 74 10.51 0.93 -0.58
CA GLU A 74 10.03 1.03 -1.94
C GLU A 74 8.60 1.53 -1.99
N PHE A 75 7.79 1.06 -1.06
CA PHE A 75 6.43 1.53 -0.95
C PHE A 75 6.39 3.03 -0.64
N ALA A 76 7.25 3.49 0.28
CA ALA A 76 7.29 4.91 0.63
C ALA A 76 7.66 5.77 -0.57
N ALA A 77 8.55 5.27 -1.40
CA ALA A 77 8.96 6.01 -2.59
C ALA A 77 7.86 6.01 -3.64
N TYR A 78 7.11 4.92 -3.72
CA TYR A 78 6.09 4.79 -4.75
C TYR A 78 4.83 5.58 -4.40
N ASP A 79 4.43 5.55 -3.14
CA ASP A 79 3.20 6.22 -2.71
C ASP A 79 3.44 6.92 -1.38
N PRO A 80 4.18 8.02 -1.41
CA PRO A 80 4.51 8.69 -0.15
C PRO A 80 3.31 9.21 0.60
N THR A 81 2.24 9.55 -0.11
CA THR A 81 1.04 10.04 0.56
C THR A 81 0.42 8.97 1.42
N LEU A 82 0.22 7.78 0.86
CA LEU A 82 -0.36 6.70 1.63
C LEU A 82 0.59 6.27 2.75
N HIS A 83 1.88 6.23 2.45
CA HIS A 83 2.86 5.85 3.45
C HIS A 83 2.78 6.78 4.66
N GLU A 84 2.64 8.07 4.40
CA GLU A 84 2.57 9.04 5.49
C GLU A 84 1.29 8.87 6.29
N LEU A 85 0.17 8.64 5.64
CA LEU A 85 -1.10 8.45 6.33
C LEU A 85 -1.03 7.24 7.25
N ILE A 86 -0.46 6.15 6.76
CA ILE A 86 -0.32 4.94 7.56
C ILE A 86 0.59 5.23 8.75
N GLY A 87 1.66 5.97 8.52
CA GLY A 87 2.58 6.31 9.59
C GLY A 87 1.90 7.08 10.70
N ARG A 88 0.99 7.98 10.36
CA ARG A 88 0.28 8.71 11.37
C ARG A 88 -0.52 7.81 12.29
N VAL A 89 -1.12 6.78 11.72
CA VAL A 89 -1.92 5.86 12.52
C VAL A 89 -1.03 4.98 13.38
N PHE A 90 -0.01 4.38 12.79
CA PHE A 90 0.74 3.35 13.50
C PHE A 90 1.84 3.91 14.39
N THR A 91 2.25 5.14 14.18
CA THR A 91 3.17 5.73 15.13
C THR A 91 2.42 6.30 16.33
N THR A 92 1.13 6.56 16.18
CA THR A 92 0.32 7.06 17.27
C THR A 92 -0.28 5.91 18.08
N HIS A 93 -0.73 4.88 17.37
CA HIS A 93 -1.36 3.75 18.03
C HIS A 93 -0.38 2.59 18.01
N ARG A 94 0.35 2.38 19.04
CA ARG A 94 1.32 1.33 19.09
C ARG A 94 0.71 -0.01 18.81
N ILE A 95 1.06 -0.62 17.71
CA ILE A 95 0.59 -1.95 17.36
C ILE A 95 1.77 -2.89 17.41
N PRO A 96 1.66 -4.00 18.13
CA PRO A 96 2.79 -4.93 18.22
C PRO A 96 3.19 -5.42 16.84
N MET A 97 4.46 -5.35 16.57
CA MET A 97 4.97 -5.78 15.28
C MET A 97 4.71 -7.25 15.02
N ASP A 98 4.63 -8.04 16.08
CA ASP A 98 4.39 -9.46 15.91
C ASP A 98 3.13 -9.76 15.16
N VAL A 99 2.13 -8.91 15.33
CA VAL A 99 0.86 -9.15 14.69
C VAL A 99 1.02 -9.12 13.18
N PHE A 100 1.97 -8.33 12.72
CA PHE A 100 2.18 -8.17 11.29
C PHE A 100 3.48 -8.81 10.84
N HIS A 101 4.03 -9.69 11.67
CA HIS A 101 5.29 -10.30 11.33
C HIS A 101 5.10 -11.09 10.06
N GLY A 102 5.54 -10.55 8.99
CA GLY A 102 5.28 -11.12 7.71
C GLY A 102 6.04 -12.37 7.47
N LYS A 103 5.45 -13.27 6.74
CA LYS A 103 6.18 -14.39 6.34
C LYS A 103 7.01 -13.93 5.20
N ARG A 104 8.17 -14.45 5.11
CA ARG A 104 9.04 -14.12 4.00
C ARG A 104 8.43 -14.65 2.76
N ILE A 105 8.07 -13.76 1.87
CA ILE A 105 7.60 -14.20 0.60
C ILE A 105 8.74 -14.09 -0.35
N ARG A 106 8.62 -14.80 -1.43
CA ARG A 106 9.63 -14.79 -2.43
C ARG A 106 9.83 -13.40 -2.98
N PRO A 107 11.06 -12.92 -3.09
CA PRO A 107 11.28 -11.59 -3.67
C PRO A 107 10.80 -11.56 -5.11
N VAL A 108 10.39 -10.40 -5.56
CA VAL A 108 9.96 -10.22 -6.93
C VAL A 108 11.05 -9.45 -7.65
N GLU A 109 11.24 -9.78 -8.92
CA GLU A 109 12.18 -9.06 -9.74
C GLU A 109 11.45 -8.26 -10.77
N CYS A 110 11.83 -7.03 -10.91
CA CYS A 110 11.11 -6.12 -11.73
C CYS A 110 12.00 -5.55 -12.78
N GLY A 111 11.50 -5.44 -13.95
CA GLY A 111 12.23 -4.77 -14.98
C GLY A 111 13.10 -5.67 -15.76
N ALA A 112 14.31 -5.73 -15.43
CA ALA A 112 15.25 -6.40 -16.15
C ALA A 112 14.73 -7.45 -17.02
N GLY A 113 14.82 -7.36 -18.13
CA GLY A 113 14.49 -8.32 -19.06
C GLY A 113 13.11 -8.79 -18.89
N GLY A 114 12.55 -8.31 -17.93
CA GLY A 114 11.23 -8.72 -17.65
C GLY A 114 10.29 -8.29 -18.08
#